data_8204c65dbe05c708ff2e482a6f0ae26d
#
_entry.id   8204c65dbe05c708ff2e482a6f0ae26d
#
_cell.length_a   1.000
_cell.length_b   1.000
_cell.length_c   1.000
_cell.angle_alpha   90.00
_cell.angle_beta   90.00
_cell.angle_gamma   90.00
#
_symmetry.space_group_name_H-M   'P 1'
#
loop_
_entity.id
_entity.type
_entity.pdbx_description
1 polymer ?
#
loop_
_entity_poly.entity_id
_entity_poly.type
_entity_poly.pdbx_seq_one_letter_code
_entity_poly.pdbx_strand_id
1 'polypeptide(L)'
;MTGSTGSTAPTGPTGPIRRRFQGRRRQDNILGWLFVLAPTLGFLAFVLYPLAAVIYYSFHSSNLLSGVTTYAGTKNYSQLLHDPATGSVAKATALFCVGLVVINISLAMLLAVLLNNKLRGTTVFRTLFFSPVVVSLVAWTITWNFLLQNNGGINAMLHTVGITGPNWLRGNNSALLSVVIVQVFKNVGLNMVLFLAALQGVPRSLLEAGAIDGAGPWRRFRSIVLPMISPTTLLTTIITISGSLQVFAQIQILTAGGPNDRTNVLVYFFYQQAFDNHDFGYGSAIAVVLFVIILVLTMIQWHLRKRWVFHES
;
A
#
# COMPACT_ATOMS: atom_id res chain seq x y z
N MET A 1 65.97 -43.71 47.79
CA MET A 1 64.74 -44.41 48.18
C MET A 1 63.62 -43.89 47.29
N THR A 2 63.19 -44.71 46.38
CA THR A 2 62.31 -44.51 45.25
C THR A 2 60.86 -44.73 45.66
N GLY A 3 60.01 -43.82 45.41
CA GLY A 3 58.57 -43.96 45.58
C GLY A 3 57.83 -43.64 44.27
N SER A 4 57.42 -44.68 43.53
CA SER A 4 56.59 -44.61 42.33
C SER A 4 55.16 -44.46 42.74
N THR A 5 54.49 -43.41 42.27
CA THR A 5 53.01 -43.24 42.33
C THR A 5 52.40 -43.49 40.97
N GLY A 6 51.69 -44.59 40.85
CA GLY A 6 50.94 -44.97 39.65
C GLY A 6 49.72 -44.06 39.46
N SER A 7 49.62 -43.47 38.28
CA SER A 7 48.44 -42.72 37.80
C SER A 7 47.44 -43.71 37.20
N THR A 8 46.33 -43.93 37.86
CA THR A 8 45.17 -44.63 37.29
C THR A 8 44.29 -43.63 36.49
N ALA A 9 44.29 -43.81 35.18
CA ALA A 9 43.39 -43.10 34.31
C ALA A 9 41.92 -43.56 34.53
N PRO A 10 40.92 -42.65 34.58
CA PRO A 10 39.53 -43.04 34.65
C PRO A 10 39.01 -43.42 33.24
N THR A 11 38.62 -44.70 33.13
CA THR A 11 37.87 -45.19 31.97
C THR A 11 36.45 -44.64 32.01
N GLY A 12 36.19 -43.61 31.18
CA GLY A 12 34.84 -43.09 30.98
C GLY A 12 33.98 -44.05 30.13
N PRO A 13 32.66 -44.10 30.37
CA PRO A 13 31.79 -45.02 29.64
C PRO A 13 31.56 -44.53 28.20
N THR A 14 32.06 -45.30 27.26
CA THR A 14 31.75 -45.18 25.82
C THR A 14 30.36 -45.77 25.57
N GLY A 15 29.30 -45.00 25.79
CA GLY A 15 27.93 -45.36 25.41
C GLY A 15 27.49 -44.63 24.13
N PRO A 16 26.68 -45.24 23.28
CA PRO A 16 26.34 -44.71 21.95
C PRO A 16 25.32 -43.57 22.02
N ILE A 17 25.83 -42.35 22.21
CA ILE A 17 24.98 -41.08 22.20
C ILE A 17 24.45 -40.78 20.78
N ARG A 18 24.95 -41.42 19.73
CA ARG A 18 24.59 -41.09 18.33
C ARG A 18 23.18 -41.46 17.88
N ARG A 19 22.46 -42.39 18.52
CA ARG A 19 21.15 -42.85 18.05
C ARG A 19 19.98 -41.94 18.48
N ARG A 20 20.10 -41.14 19.53
CA ARG A 20 19.01 -40.24 20.01
C ARG A 20 18.81 -38.98 19.18
N PHE A 21 19.81 -38.52 18.43
CA PHE A 21 19.75 -37.33 17.60
C PHE A 21 19.05 -37.52 16.25
N GLN A 22 19.03 -38.74 15.69
CA GLN A 22 18.38 -38.98 14.39
C GLN A 22 16.85 -39.03 14.48
N GLY A 23 16.27 -39.50 15.56
CA GLY A 23 14.83 -39.50 15.77
C GLY A 23 14.26 -38.10 15.97
N ARG A 24 14.98 -37.23 16.68
CA ARG A 24 14.59 -35.82 16.88
C ARG A 24 14.63 -35.04 15.58
N ARG A 25 15.64 -35.17 14.75
CA ARG A 25 15.72 -34.51 13.43
C ARG A 25 14.55 -34.87 12.51
N ARG A 26 14.05 -36.10 12.56
CA ARG A 26 12.91 -36.50 11.71
C ARG A 26 11.59 -35.94 12.22
N GLN A 27 11.41 -35.89 13.53
CA GLN A 27 10.23 -35.23 14.16
C GLN A 27 10.26 -33.71 13.96
N ASP A 28 11.43 -33.08 14.13
CA ASP A 28 11.60 -31.64 13.89
C ASP A 28 11.37 -31.29 12.42
N ASN A 29 11.77 -32.14 11.47
CA ASN A 29 11.47 -31.94 10.05
C ASN A 29 9.95 -32.10 9.75
N ILE A 30 9.28 -33.10 10.32
CA ILE A 30 7.84 -33.29 10.11
C ILE A 30 7.05 -32.12 10.71
N LEU A 31 7.39 -31.70 11.93
CA LEU A 31 6.81 -30.52 12.55
C LEU A 31 7.08 -29.26 11.72
N GLY A 32 8.31 -29.07 11.21
CA GLY A 32 8.66 -27.97 10.32
C GLY A 32 7.81 -27.95 9.05
N TRP A 33 7.63 -29.10 8.40
CA TRP A 33 6.76 -29.21 7.23
C TRP A 33 5.29 -28.90 7.56
N LEU A 34 4.78 -29.36 8.72
CA LEU A 34 3.42 -29.08 9.15
C LEU A 34 3.17 -27.61 9.41
N PHE A 35 4.14 -26.90 9.99
CA PHE A 35 4.09 -25.46 10.20
C PHE A 35 4.09 -24.65 8.88
N VAL A 36 4.80 -25.12 7.85
CA VAL A 36 4.81 -24.47 6.53
C VAL A 36 3.58 -24.87 5.71
N LEU A 37 3.09 -26.09 5.85
CA LEU A 37 1.98 -26.63 5.05
C LEU A 37 0.66 -25.89 5.32
N ALA A 38 0.34 -25.56 6.56
CA ALA A 38 -0.90 -24.87 6.91
C ALA A 38 -1.03 -23.48 6.26
N PRO A 39 -0.05 -22.55 6.39
CA PRO A 39 -0.13 -21.26 5.70
C PRO A 39 -0.03 -21.41 4.18
N THR A 40 0.73 -22.41 3.67
CA THR A 40 0.82 -22.67 2.23
C THR A 40 -0.52 -23.14 1.65
N LEU A 41 -1.20 -24.07 2.31
CA LEU A 41 -2.56 -24.49 1.90
C LEU A 41 -3.55 -23.34 1.97
N GLY A 42 -3.49 -22.51 3.03
CA GLY A 42 -4.29 -21.29 3.11
C GLY A 42 -4.02 -20.34 1.94
N PHE A 43 -2.77 -20.10 1.60
CA PHE A 43 -2.39 -19.28 0.46
C PHE A 43 -2.90 -19.85 -0.88
N LEU A 44 -2.75 -21.16 -1.09
CA LEU A 44 -3.24 -21.84 -2.28
C LEU A 44 -4.77 -21.73 -2.40
N ALA A 45 -5.49 -21.98 -1.32
CA ALA A 45 -6.96 -22.00 -1.31
C ALA A 45 -7.59 -20.60 -1.40
N PHE A 46 -7.03 -19.62 -0.70
CA PHE A 46 -7.65 -18.28 -0.57
C PHE A 46 -7.04 -17.20 -1.47
N VAL A 47 -5.87 -17.44 -2.04
CA VAL A 47 -5.22 -16.47 -2.94
C VAL A 47 -5.07 -17.03 -4.34
N LEU A 48 -4.39 -18.17 -4.50
CA LEU A 48 -4.11 -18.69 -5.85
C LEU A 48 -5.34 -19.27 -6.53
N TYR A 49 -6.20 -19.98 -5.81
CA TYR A 49 -7.42 -20.53 -6.42
C TYR A 49 -8.39 -19.42 -6.91
N PRO A 50 -8.75 -18.39 -6.12
CA PRO A 50 -9.57 -17.29 -6.62
C PRO A 50 -8.91 -16.52 -7.77
N LEU A 51 -7.59 -16.31 -7.73
CA LEU A 51 -6.85 -15.67 -8.82
C LEU A 51 -6.95 -16.48 -10.11
N ALA A 52 -6.74 -17.80 -10.04
CA ALA A 52 -6.89 -18.70 -11.19
C ALA A 52 -8.33 -18.71 -11.71
N ALA A 53 -9.33 -18.67 -10.83
CA ALA A 53 -10.74 -18.58 -11.18
C ALA A 53 -11.05 -17.26 -11.92
N VAL A 54 -10.57 -16.11 -11.44
CA VAL A 54 -10.74 -14.82 -12.13
C VAL A 54 -10.09 -14.85 -13.51
N ILE A 55 -8.88 -15.41 -13.64
CA ILE A 55 -8.22 -15.59 -14.94
C ILE A 55 -9.07 -16.51 -15.85
N TYR A 56 -9.61 -17.60 -15.34
CA TYR A 56 -10.49 -18.49 -16.09
C TYR A 56 -11.74 -17.75 -16.60
N TYR A 57 -12.46 -17.05 -15.71
CA TYR A 57 -13.66 -16.30 -16.07
C TYR A 57 -13.38 -15.14 -17.04
N SER A 58 -12.20 -14.56 -17.05
CA SER A 58 -11.84 -13.49 -17.98
C SER A 58 -11.89 -13.91 -19.46
N PHE A 59 -11.73 -15.22 -19.74
CA PHE A 59 -11.87 -15.81 -21.07
C PHE A 59 -13.26 -16.39 -21.36
N HIS A 60 -14.20 -16.23 -20.42
CA HIS A 60 -15.57 -16.72 -20.56
C HIS A 60 -16.56 -15.56 -20.50
N SER A 61 -17.65 -15.67 -21.25
CA SER A 61 -18.84 -14.85 -21.03
C SER A 61 -19.63 -15.52 -19.91
N SER A 62 -19.71 -14.87 -18.77
CA SER A 62 -20.39 -15.39 -17.58
C SER A 62 -21.29 -14.31 -17.01
N ASN A 63 -22.59 -14.58 -16.97
CA ASN A 63 -23.58 -13.68 -16.39
C ASN A 63 -24.07 -14.25 -15.06
N LEU A 64 -23.97 -13.44 -14.00
CA LEU A 64 -24.31 -13.86 -12.63
C LEU A 64 -25.79 -14.21 -12.45
N LEU A 65 -26.70 -13.62 -13.25
CA LEU A 65 -28.14 -13.86 -13.14
C LEU A 65 -28.56 -15.16 -13.83
N SER A 66 -28.01 -15.42 -15.02
CA SER A 66 -28.38 -16.62 -15.78
C SER A 66 -27.60 -17.87 -15.36
N GLY A 67 -26.48 -17.71 -14.66
CA GLY A 67 -25.58 -18.80 -14.31
C GLY A 67 -24.89 -19.46 -15.52
N VAL A 68 -25.13 -18.96 -16.72
CA VAL A 68 -24.57 -19.52 -17.96
C VAL A 68 -23.15 -19.01 -18.17
N THR A 69 -22.22 -19.92 -18.34
CA THR A 69 -20.83 -19.63 -18.65
C THR A 69 -20.45 -20.28 -19.97
N THR A 70 -20.03 -19.48 -20.94
CA THR A 70 -19.60 -19.94 -22.28
C THR A 70 -18.21 -19.42 -22.58
N TYR A 71 -17.41 -20.21 -23.29
CA TYR A 71 -16.08 -19.77 -23.68
C TYR A 71 -16.15 -18.62 -24.69
N ALA A 72 -15.53 -17.50 -24.38
CA ALA A 72 -15.55 -16.28 -25.22
C ALA A 72 -14.17 -15.90 -25.78
N GLY A 73 -13.12 -16.67 -25.46
CA GLY A 73 -11.75 -16.34 -25.86
C GLY A 73 -11.31 -14.96 -25.36
N THR A 74 -10.77 -14.13 -26.24
CA THR A 74 -10.28 -12.77 -25.89
C THR A 74 -11.34 -11.67 -26.06
N LYS A 75 -12.62 -12.01 -26.23
CA LYS A 75 -13.71 -11.05 -26.49
C LYS A 75 -13.81 -9.99 -25.40
N ASN A 76 -13.71 -10.38 -24.11
CA ASN A 76 -13.79 -9.46 -22.98
C ASN A 76 -12.66 -8.42 -23.00
N TYR A 77 -11.46 -8.84 -23.39
CA TYR A 77 -10.30 -7.92 -23.53
C TYR A 77 -10.49 -6.99 -24.74
N SER A 78 -11.01 -7.48 -25.86
CA SER A 78 -11.36 -6.65 -27.01
C SER A 78 -12.45 -5.63 -26.64
N GLN A 79 -13.47 -6.05 -25.89
CA GLN A 79 -14.51 -5.17 -25.38
C GLN A 79 -13.89 -4.06 -24.51
N LEU A 80 -13.00 -4.39 -23.59
CA LEU A 80 -12.32 -3.42 -22.73
C LEU A 80 -11.55 -2.36 -23.54
N LEU A 81 -10.89 -2.74 -24.61
CA LEU A 81 -10.14 -1.80 -25.45
C LEU A 81 -11.05 -0.86 -26.27
N HIS A 82 -12.27 -1.27 -26.58
CA HIS A 82 -13.22 -0.50 -27.41
C HIS A 82 -14.33 0.17 -26.59
N ASP A 83 -14.41 -0.09 -25.29
CA ASP A 83 -15.41 0.52 -24.41
C ASP A 83 -15.11 2.02 -24.25
N PRO A 84 -16.08 2.91 -24.57
CA PRO A 84 -15.91 4.36 -24.45
C PRO A 84 -15.52 4.82 -23.04
N ALA A 85 -15.95 4.07 -21.99
CA ALA A 85 -15.63 4.39 -20.59
C ALA A 85 -14.17 4.10 -20.23
N THR A 86 -13.51 3.16 -20.90
CA THR A 86 -12.15 2.72 -20.56
C THR A 86 -11.14 3.86 -20.56
N GLY A 87 -11.23 4.77 -21.52
CA GLY A 87 -10.34 5.95 -21.58
C GLY A 87 -10.49 6.88 -20.40
N SER A 88 -11.72 7.17 -19.98
CA SER A 88 -12.02 8.01 -18.81
C SER A 88 -11.61 7.32 -17.51
N VAL A 89 -11.87 6.04 -17.38
CA VAL A 89 -11.49 5.20 -16.23
C VAL A 89 -9.97 5.12 -16.07
N ALA A 90 -9.24 4.87 -17.15
CA ALA A 90 -7.78 4.85 -17.14
C ALA A 90 -7.20 6.21 -16.73
N LYS A 91 -7.74 7.30 -17.28
CA LYS A 91 -7.35 8.67 -16.91
C LYS A 91 -7.66 8.98 -15.45
N ALA A 92 -8.85 8.66 -14.97
CA ALA A 92 -9.24 8.87 -13.56
C ALA A 92 -8.33 8.06 -12.62
N THR A 93 -8.04 6.80 -12.95
CA THR A 93 -7.13 5.93 -12.19
C THR A 93 -5.71 6.53 -12.12
N ALA A 94 -5.18 6.96 -13.26
CA ALA A 94 -3.84 7.55 -13.32
C ALA A 94 -3.75 8.87 -12.54
N LEU A 95 -4.73 9.78 -12.73
CA LEU A 95 -4.77 11.06 -12.02
C LEU A 95 -4.95 10.87 -10.52
N PHE A 96 -5.80 9.93 -10.09
CA PHE A 96 -5.99 9.58 -8.69
C PHE A 96 -4.70 9.04 -8.08
N CYS A 97 -4.07 8.06 -8.74
CA CYS A 97 -2.81 7.46 -8.27
C CYS A 97 -1.70 8.50 -8.15
N VAL A 98 -1.44 9.27 -9.21
CA VAL A 98 -0.39 10.30 -9.21
C VAL A 98 -0.70 11.38 -8.17
N GLY A 99 -1.93 11.89 -8.12
CA GLY A 99 -2.35 12.90 -7.15
C GLY A 99 -2.17 12.42 -5.71
N LEU A 100 -2.63 11.20 -5.41
CA LEU A 100 -2.48 10.60 -4.08
C LEU A 100 -1.00 10.43 -3.70
N VAL A 101 -0.19 9.85 -4.59
CA VAL A 101 1.23 9.60 -4.32
C VAL A 101 1.98 10.89 -4.09
N VAL A 102 1.86 11.85 -5.00
CA VAL A 102 2.59 13.12 -4.92
C VAL A 102 2.18 13.90 -3.66
N ILE A 103 0.89 14.07 -3.42
CA ILE A 103 0.42 14.86 -2.27
C ILE A 103 0.73 14.13 -0.96
N ASN A 104 0.45 12.82 -0.87
CA ASN A 104 0.66 12.06 0.36
C ASN A 104 2.13 11.97 0.76
N ILE A 105 3.02 11.60 -0.18
CA ILE A 105 4.46 11.46 0.11
C ILE A 105 5.07 12.80 0.47
N SER A 106 4.76 13.86 -0.29
CA SER A 106 5.28 15.21 -0.03
C SER A 106 4.81 15.74 1.33
N LEU A 107 3.52 15.60 1.64
CA LEU A 107 2.94 16.04 2.89
C LEU A 107 3.47 15.22 4.08
N ALA A 108 3.56 13.90 3.95
CA ALA A 108 4.10 13.03 4.98
C ALA A 108 5.57 13.34 5.29
N MET A 109 6.38 13.56 4.25
CA MET A 109 7.78 13.97 4.39
C MET A 109 7.90 15.33 5.07
N LEU A 110 7.10 16.33 4.65
CA LEU A 110 7.07 17.65 5.25
C LEU A 110 6.72 17.56 6.74
N LEU A 111 5.65 16.86 7.08
CA LEU A 111 5.23 16.65 8.47
C LEU A 111 6.30 15.93 9.29
N ALA A 112 6.95 14.91 8.72
CA ALA A 112 8.02 14.19 9.40
C ALA A 112 9.23 15.11 9.71
N VAL A 113 9.64 15.95 8.77
CA VAL A 113 10.72 16.92 8.95
C VAL A 113 10.36 17.96 10.04
N LEU A 114 9.13 18.49 9.99
CA LEU A 114 8.66 19.45 11.02
C LEU A 114 8.61 18.83 12.41
N LEU A 115 8.14 17.57 12.52
CA LEU A 115 7.98 16.86 13.80
C LEU A 115 9.24 16.13 14.25
N ASN A 116 10.32 16.14 13.47
CA ASN A 116 11.62 15.58 13.88
C ASN A 116 12.34 16.47 14.91
N ASN A 117 11.95 17.74 14.99
CA ASN A 117 12.50 18.66 16.00
C ASN A 117 11.93 18.37 17.39
N LYS A 118 12.74 18.57 18.44
CA LYS A 118 12.33 18.42 19.86
C LYS A 118 11.47 19.61 20.33
N LEU A 119 10.37 19.89 19.62
CA LEU A 119 9.44 20.95 20.01
C LEU A 119 8.46 20.43 21.08
N ARG A 120 8.02 21.31 21.98
CA ARG A 120 6.95 20.99 22.94
C ARG A 120 5.67 20.69 22.17
N GLY A 121 5.00 19.56 22.48
CA GLY A 121 3.73 19.17 21.83
C GLY A 121 3.86 18.27 20.60
N THR A 122 5.06 17.90 20.13
CA THR A 122 5.23 17.00 18.96
C THR A 122 4.47 15.68 19.11
N THR A 123 4.37 15.14 20.33
CA THR A 123 3.63 13.92 20.62
C THR A 123 2.14 14.09 20.31
N VAL A 124 1.54 15.21 20.70
CA VAL A 124 0.12 15.50 20.41
C VAL A 124 -0.12 15.57 18.90
N PHE A 125 0.72 16.29 18.16
CA PHE A 125 0.60 16.36 16.70
C PHE A 125 0.78 15.00 16.03
N ARG A 126 1.76 14.18 16.47
CA ARG A 126 1.93 12.80 15.97
C ARG A 126 0.68 11.96 16.19
N THR A 127 0.11 12.01 17.40
CA THR A 127 -1.13 11.29 17.71
C THR A 127 -2.30 11.78 16.84
N LEU A 128 -2.42 13.07 16.65
CA LEU A 128 -3.52 13.69 15.87
C LEU A 128 -3.45 13.30 14.39
N PHE A 129 -2.27 13.34 13.76
CA PHE A 129 -2.09 12.91 12.38
C PHE A 129 -2.15 11.38 12.20
N PHE A 130 -1.81 10.61 13.23
CA PHE A 130 -1.89 9.15 13.19
C PHE A 130 -3.29 8.62 13.49
N SER A 131 -4.11 9.35 14.25
CA SER A 131 -5.44 8.88 14.68
C SER A 131 -6.37 8.44 13.54
N PRO A 132 -6.38 9.07 12.34
CA PRO A 132 -7.21 8.61 11.24
C PRO A 132 -6.92 7.16 10.81
N VAL A 133 -5.69 6.68 10.99
CA VAL A 133 -5.29 5.31 10.61
C VAL A 133 -6.09 4.26 11.38
N VAL A 134 -6.42 4.53 12.65
CA VAL A 134 -7.13 3.60 13.54
C VAL A 134 -8.65 3.58 13.25
N VAL A 135 -9.19 4.65 12.69
CA VAL A 135 -10.63 4.75 12.38
C VAL A 135 -10.99 3.78 11.26
N SER A 136 -12.14 3.10 11.35
CA SER A 136 -12.66 2.28 10.26
C SER A 136 -12.76 3.07 8.95
N LEU A 137 -12.34 2.45 7.84
CA LEU A 137 -12.36 3.07 6.52
C LEU A 137 -13.75 3.56 6.12
N VAL A 138 -14.77 2.75 6.38
CA VAL A 138 -16.18 3.08 6.05
C VAL A 138 -16.66 4.26 6.89
N ALA A 139 -16.44 4.23 8.21
CA ALA A 139 -16.81 5.32 9.11
C ALA A 139 -16.11 6.63 8.73
N TRP A 140 -14.80 6.56 8.42
CA TRP A 140 -14.03 7.68 7.90
C TRP A 140 -14.67 8.28 6.65
N THR A 141 -14.98 7.44 5.69
CA THR A 141 -15.53 7.88 4.39
C THR A 141 -16.93 8.48 4.53
N ILE A 142 -17.79 7.87 5.37
CA ILE A 142 -19.12 8.41 5.65
C ILE A 142 -19.02 9.78 6.34
N THR A 143 -18.12 9.94 7.31
CA THR A 143 -17.91 11.24 7.97
C THR A 143 -17.51 12.31 6.95
N TRP A 144 -16.57 12.01 6.07
CA TRP A 144 -16.16 12.93 5.01
C TRP A 144 -17.26 13.18 3.98
N ASN A 145 -18.10 12.18 3.69
CA ASN A 145 -19.27 12.37 2.83
C ASN A 145 -20.20 13.44 3.40
N PHE A 146 -20.51 13.40 4.71
CA PHE A 146 -21.30 14.45 5.37
C PHE A 146 -20.62 15.82 5.34
N LEU A 147 -19.32 15.88 5.60
CA LEU A 147 -18.59 17.15 5.64
C LEU A 147 -18.51 17.83 4.27
N LEU A 148 -18.40 17.02 3.18
CA LEU A 148 -18.23 17.49 1.81
C LEU A 148 -19.55 17.69 1.04
N GLN A 149 -20.72 17.47 1.65
CA GLN A 149 -21.99 17.80 1.02
C GLN A 149 -22.12 19.32 0.79
N ASN A 150 -22.98 19.72 -0.13
CA ASN A 150 -23.21 21.15 -0.43
C ASN A 150 -23.59 21.96 0.83
N ASN A 151 -24.42 21.37 1.69
CA ASN A 151 -24.82 21.96 2.98
C ASN A 151 -24.01 21.36 4.14
N GLY A 152 -22.85 20.76 3.86
CA GLY A 152 -21.99 20.11 4.85
C GLY A 152 -21.13 21.10 5.63
N GLY A 153 -20.47 20.57 6.66
CA GLY A 153 -19.69 21.37 7.61
C GLY A 153 -18.58 22.21 6.96
N ILE A 154 -17.94 21.72 5.90
CA ILE A 154 -16.88 22.47 5.20
C ILE A 154 -17.45 23.70 4.50
N ASN A 155 -18.56 23.55 3.77
CA ASN A 155 -19.20 24.69 3.12
C ASN A 155 -19.80 25.67 4.14
N ALA A 156 -20.35 25.18 5.25
CA ALA A 156 -20.80 26.04 6.34
C ALA A 156 -19.66 26.88 6.91
N MET A 157 -18.48 26.29 7.14
CA MET A 157 -17.28 27.02 7.58
C MET A 157 -16.79 28.05 6.54
N LEU A 158 -16.81 27.71 5.25
CA LEU A 158 -16.43 28.64 4.18
C LEU A 158 -17.41 29.84 4.10
N HIS A 159 -18.68 29.59 4.32
CA HIS A 159 -19.71 30.65 4.36
C HIS A 159 -19.49 31.67 5.49
N THR A 160 -18.95 31.24 6.66
CA THR A 160 -18.67 32.19 7.76
C THR A 160 -17.59 33.22 7.40
N VAL A 161 -16.71 32.90 6.43
CA VAL A 161 -15.69 33.81 5.91
C VAL A 161 -16.05 34.40 4.54
N GLY A 162 -17.32 34.29 4.13
CA GLY A 162 -17.86 34.90 2.90
C GLY A 162 -17.50 34.15 1.61
N ILE A 163 -17.00 32.90 1.71
CA ILE A 163 -16.61 32.07 0.55
C ILE A 163 -17.71 31.06 0.24
N THR A 164 -18.23 31.07 -0.99
CA THR A 164 -19.09 30.01 -1.51
C THR A 164 -18.25 28.84 -1.94
N GLY A 165 -18.33 27.74 -1.17
CA GLY A 165 -17.58 26.51 -1.50
C GLY A 165 -18.14 25.81 -2.74
N PRO A 166 -17.30 25.03 -3.46
CA PRO A 166 -17.73 24.27 -4.62
C PRO A 166 -18.59 23.07 -4.23
N ASN A 167 -19.21 22.45 -5.24
CA ASN A 167 -19.78 21.11 -5.05
C ASN A 167 -18.64 20.08 -5.02
N TRP A 168 -18.17 19.76 -3.82
CA TRP A 168 -16.99 18.90 -3.61
C TRP A 168 -17.12 17.51 -4.23
N LEU A 169 -18.31 16.89 -4.15
CA LEU A 169 -18.54 15.50 -4.54
C LEU A 169 -19.11 15.34 -5.96
N ARG A 170 -19.76 16.38 -6.50
CA ARG A 170 -20.46 16.34 -7.79
C ARG A 170 -19.88 17.31 -8.83
N GLY A 171 -18.88 18.11 -8.47
CA GLY A 171 -18.19 19.00 -9.41
C GLY A 171 -17.21 18.26 -10.29
N ASN A 172 -17.16 18.62 -11.59
CA ASN A 172 -16.33 17.94 -12.57
C ASN A 172 -14.83 17.90 -12.24
N ASN A 173 -14.31 18.92 -11.57
CA ASN A 173 -12.90 19.02 -11.21
C ASN A 173 -12.65 18.77 -9.72
N SER A 174 -13.65 19.02 -8.88
CA SER A 174 -13.54 18.89 -7.43
C SER A 174 -13.71 17.45 -6.93
N ALA A 175 -14.55 16.65 -7.61
CA ALA A 175 -14.87 15.30 -7.13
C ALA A 175 -13.64 14.41 -6.95
N LEU A 176 -12.79 14.30 -7.97
CA LEU A 176 -11.57 13.50 -7.89
C LEU A 176 -10.60 14.04 -6.84
N LEU A 177 -10.41 15.37 -6.79
CA LEU A 177 -9.57 16.03 -5.81
C LEU A 177 -10.06 15.77 -4.38
N SER A 178 -11.38 15.83 -4.16
CA SER A 178 -11.99 15.55 -2.84
C SER A 178 -11.69 14.12 -2.38
N VAL A 179 -11.82 13.12 -3.26
CA VAL A 179 -11.48 11.74 -2.94
C VAL A 179 -9.98 11.60 -2.63
N VAL A 180 -9.11 12.27 -3.41
CA VAL A 180 -7.66 12.30 -3.14
C VAL A 180 -7.38 12.90 -1.76
N ILE A 181 -7.98 14.04 -1.42
CA ILE A 181 -7.80 14.70 -0.12
C ILE A 181 -8.22 13.78 1.02
N VAL A 182 -9.42 13.18 0.95
CA VAL A 182 -9.93 12.26 1.96
C VAL A 182 -8.97 11.08 2.18
N GLN A 183 -8.41 10.54 1.10
CA GLN A 183 -7.47 9.43 1.16
C GLN A 183 -6.09 9.86 1.68
N VAL A 184 -5.61 11.05 1.32
CA VAL A 184 -4.37 11.63 1.87
C VAL A 184 -4.48 11.78 3.37
N PHE A 185 -5.55 12.39 3.88
CA PHE A 185 -5.76 12.54 5.34
C PHE A 185 -5.83 11.19 6.06
N LYS A 186 -6.37 10.16 5.41
CA LYS A 186 -6.41 8.80 5.98
C LYS A 186 -5.03 8.19 6.14
N ASN A 187 -4.12 8.39 5.17
CA ASN A 187 -2.87 7.65 5.07
C ASN A 187 -1.62 8.45 5.44
N VAL A 188 -1.69 9.79 5.44
CA VAL A 188 -0.52 10.65 5.65
C VAL A 188 0.18 10.39 6.99
N GLY A 189 -0.59 10.09 8.03
CA GLY A 189 -0.06 9.84 9.37
C GLY A 189 0.85 8.60 9.44
N LEU A 190 0.47 7.52 8.75
CA LEU A 190 1.29 6.31 8.68
C LEU A 190 2.62 6.60 7.96
N ASN A 191 2.56 7.21 6.78
CA ASN A 191 3.75 7.55 6.01
C ASN A 191 4.64 8.58 6.74
N MET A 192 4.04 9.54 7.44
CA MET A 192 4.76 10.48 8.30
C MET A 192 5.57 9.76 9.39
N VAL A 193 4.99 8.75 10.06
CA VAL A 193 5.69 7.99 11.11
C VAL A 193 6.86 7.19 10.50
N LEU A 194 6.68 6.58 9.33
CA LEU A 194 7.76 5.88 8.63
C LEU A 194 8.92 6.82 8.26
N PHE A 195 8.61 7.99 7.70
CA PHE A 195 9.62 9.00 7.41
C PHE A 195 10.30 9.54 8.67
N LEU A 196 9.54 9.75 9.75
CA LEU A 196 10.09 10.21 11.02
C LEU A 196 11.09 9.21 11.61
N ALA A 197 10.78 7.90 11.54
CA ALA A 197 11.69 6.84 11.96
C ALA A 197 12.98 6.84 11.12
N ALA A 198 12.84 7.00 9.79
CA ALA A 198 13.98 7.08 8.90
C ALA A 198 14.85 8.32 9.17
N LEU A 199 14.24 9.49 9.40
CA LEU A 199 14.95 10.72 9.75
C LEU A 199 15.73 10.61 11.05
N GLN A 200 15.21 9.87 12.04
CA GLN A 200 15.89 9.62 13.31
C GLN A 200 17.08 8.67 13.16
N GLY A 201 17.11 7.86 12.12
CA GLY A 201 18.23 6.98 11.76
C GLY A 201 19.41 7.70 11.11
N VAL A 202 19.26 8.96 10.68
CA VAL A 202 20.35 9.73 10.03
C VAL A 202 21.40 10.12 11.08
N PRO A 203 22.69 9.72 10.91
CA PRO A 203 23.75 10.04 11.83
C PRO A 203 23.98 11.57 11.96
N ARG A 204 23.99 12.08 13.19
CA ARG A 204 24.20 13.50 13.46
C ARG A 204 25.57 13.98 13.00
N SER A 205 26.59 13.14 13.09
CA SER A 205 27.95 13.43 12.63
C SER A 205 28.02 13.89 11.18
N LEU A 206 27.21 13.28 10.29
CA LEU A 206 27.12 13.70 8.87
C LEU A 206 26.49 15.08 8.71
N LEU A 207 25.50 15.41 9.55
CA LEU A 207 24.84 16.71 9.51
C LEU A 207 25.75 17.81 10.07
N GLU A 208 26.55 17.48 11.07
CA GLU A 208 27.55 18.39 11.68
C GLU A 208 28.71 18.61 10.73
N ALA A 209 29.27 17.57 10.11
CA ALA A 209 30.30 17.69 9.09
C ALA A 209 29.84 18.59 7.91
N GLY A 210 28.63 18.36 7.39
CA GLY A 210 28.07 19.22 6.36
C GLY A 210 27.85 20.67 6.81
N ALA A 211 27.63 20.91 8.11
CA ALA A 211 27.55 22.28 8.63
C ALA A 211 28.91 22.97 8.70
N ILE A 212 29.96 22.22 9.06
CA ILE A 212 31.36 22.70 9.09
C ILE A 212 31.82 23.06 7.65
N ASP A 213 31.40 22.26 6.65
CA ASP A 213 31.63 22.51 5.24
C ASP A 213 30.80 23.67 4.65
N GLY A 214 30.07 24.43 5.49
CA GLY A 214 29.26 25.58 5.09
C GLY A 214 27.97 25.24 4.37
N ALA A 215 27.52 23.98 4.38
CA ALA A 215 26.24 23.60 3.78
C ALA A 215 25.06 24.11 4.60
N GLY A 216 24.23 24.97 4.01
CA GLY A 216 22.98 25.44 4.60
C GLY A 216 21.95 24.31 4.82
N PRO A 217 20.85 24.56 5.59
CA PRO A 217 19.87 23.53 5.95
C PRO A 217 19.26 22.80 4.74
N TRP A 218 18.90 23.52 3.68
CA TRP A 218 18.35 22.96 2.46
C TRP A 218 19.35 22.09 1.70
N ARG A 219 20.61 22.50 1.63
CA ARG A 219 21.68 21.72 0.98
C ARG A 219 21.93 20.42 1.76
N ARG A 220 21.98 20.48 3.10
CA ARG A 220 22.11 19.28 3.96
C ARG A 220 20.93 18.34 3.80
N PHE A 221 19.70 18.88 3.77
CA PHE A 221 18.51 18.07 3.53
C PHE A 221 18.58 17.33 2.18
N ARG A 222 18.89 18.06 1.09
CA ARG A 222 18.91 17.49 -0.27
C ARG A 222 20.08 16.53 -0.51
N SER A 223 21.27 16.83 0.04
CA SER A 223 22.51 16.10 -0.27
C SER A 223 22.85 15.01 0.74
N ILE A 224 22.33 15.08 1.97
CA ILE A 224 22.62 14.09 3.01
C ILE A 224 21.34 13.36 3.42
N VAL A 225 20.32 14.10 3.88
CA VAL A 225 19.12 13.47 4.47
C VAL A 225 18.33 12.70 3.42
N LEU A 226 17.98 13.35 2.30
CA LEU A 226 17.12 12.75 1.28
C LEU A 226 17.72 11.47 0.65
N PRO A 227 19.03 11.41 0.32
CA PRO A 227 19.65 10.15 -0.10
C PRO A 227 19.62 9.06 0.96
N MET A 228 19.88 9.39 2.23
CA MET A 228 19.89 8.41 3.32
C MET A 228 18.51 7.81 3.62
N ILE A 229 17.44 8.59 3.49
CA ILE A 229 16.07 8.09 3.68
C ILE A 229 15.44 7.54 2.38
N SER A 230 16.21 7.48 1.29
CA SER A 230 15.72 6.98 -0.01
C SER A 230 15.13 5.56 0.05
N PRO A 231 15.63 4.60 0.87
CA PRO A 231 14.99 3.30 1.04
C PRO A 231 13.56 3.40 1.56
N THR A 232 13.35 4.26 2.56
CA THR A 232 12.02 4.50 3.14
C THR A 232 11.11 5.24 2.17
N THR A 233 11.65 6.20 1.42
CA THR A 233 10.90 6.93 0.38
C THR A 233 10.41 5.96 -0.69
N LEU A 234 11.25 5.05 -1.14
CA LEU A 234 10.86 4.01 -2.10
C LEU A 234 9.78 3.09 -1.52
N LEU A 235 9.99 2.59 -0.30
CA LEU A 235 9.03 1.71 0.38
C LEU A 235 7.65 2.37 0.51
N THR A 236 7.58 3.58 1.03
CA THR A 236 6.34 4.33 1.19
C THR A 236 5.67 4.62 -0.15
N THR A 237 6.45 4.91 -1.20
CA THR A 237 5.95 5.11 -2.57
C THR A 237 5.34 3.83 -3.12
N ILE A 238 5.99 2.68 -2.96
CA ILE A 238 5.47 1.37 -3.40
C ILE A 238 4.12 1.07 -2.71
N ILE A 239 4.07 1.20 -1.39
CA ILE A 239 2.86 0.96 -0.60
C ILE A 239 1.74 1.91 -1.04
N THR A 240 2.04 3.19 -1.23
CA THR A 240 1.05 4.20 -1.60
C THR A 240 0.52 3.98 -3.02
N ILE A 241 1.37 3.64 -4.01
CA ILE A 241 0.93 3.31 -5.38
C ILE A 241 0.04 2.06 -5.36
N SER A 242 0.48 0.98 -4.71
CA SER A 242 -0.31 -0.26 -4.64
C SER A 242 -1.66 -0.03 -3.96
N GLY A 243 -1.69 0.75 -2.87
CA GLY A 243 -2.92 1.11 -2.18
C GLY A 243 -3.84 2.02 -2.99
N SER A 244 -3.29 2.94 -3.79
CA SER A 244 -4.08 3.84 -4.63
C SER A 244 -4.85 3.12 -5.73
N LEU A 245 -4.25 2.09 -6.31
CA LEU A 245 -4.88 1.28 -7.36
C LEU A 245 -5.99 0.34 -6.83
N GLN A 246 -6.11 0.18 -5.51
CA GLN A 246 -7.08 -0.68 -4.85
C GLN A 246 -8.16 0.12 -4.07
N VAL A 247 -8.26 1.43 -4.29
CA VAL A 247 -9.25 2.29 -3.62
C VAL A 247 -10.63 2.04 -4.22
N PHE A 248 -11.50 1.43 -3.43
CA PHE A 248 -12.89 1.09 -3.80
C PHE A 248 -13.92 1.83 -2.93
N ALA A 249 -13.90 1.60 -1.61
CA ALA A 249 -14.96 2.08 -0.71
C ALA A 249 -15.13 3.59 -0.72
N GLN A 250 -14.04 4.34 -0.85
CA GLN A 250 -14.08 5.81 -0.91
C GLN A 250 -14.78 6.29 -2.19
N ILE A 251 -14.48 5.67 -3.33
CA ILE A 251 -15.14 6.00 -4.60
C ILE A 251 -16.63 5.67 -4.51
N GLN A 252 -16.97 4.47 -4.04
CA GLN A 252 -18.35 4.03 -3.94
C GLN A 252 -19.21 4.93 -3.02
N ILE A 253 -18.69 5.30 -1.84
CA ILE A 253 -19.44 6.06 -0.85
C ILE A 253 -19.49 7.57 -1.18
N LEU A 254 -18.37 8.14 -1.66
CA LEU A 254 -18.27 9.59 -1.88
C LEU A 254 -18.91 10.03 -3.20
N THR A 255 -18.63 9.33 -4.29
CA THR A 255 -18.93 9.81 -5.65
C THR A 255 -19.67 8.79 -6.52
N ALA A 256 -19.64 7.51 -6.18
CA ALA A 256 -20.17 6.42 -7.00
C ALA A 256 -19.65 6.49 -8.46
N GLY A 257 -18.35 6.79 -8.63
CA GLY A 257 -17.71 6.93 -9.95
C GLY A 257 -17.95 8.26 -10.68
N GLY A 258 -18.95 9.05 -10.23
CA GLY A 258 -19.36 10.31 -10.88
C GLY A 258 -18.50 11.53 -10.54
N PRO A 259 -18.78 12.67 -11.19
CA PRO A 259 -19.63 12.84 -12.37
C PRO A 259 -18.94 12.36 -13.66
N ASN A 260 -19.70 11.84 -14.61
CA ASN A 260 -19.23 11.46 -15.97
C ASN A 260 -17.96 10.60 -15.94
N ASP A 261 -17.92 9.56 -15.12
CA ASP A 261 -16.79 8.64 -14.90
C ASP A 261 -15.46 9.29 -14.47
N ARG A 262 -15.50 10.56 -14.03
CA ARG A 262 -14.28 11.29 -13.65
C ARG A 262 -13.63 10.78 -12.35
N THR A 263 -14.37 10.07 -11.53
CA THR A 263 -13.85 9.40 -10.33
C THR A 263 -13.98 7.88 -10.44
N ASN A 264 -14.42 7.37 -11.61
CA ASN A 264 -14.53 5.95 -11.86
C ASN A 264 -13.12 5.37 -12.09
N VAL A 265 -12.53 4.83 -11.03
CA VAL A 265 -11.22 4.16 -11.10
C VAL A 265 -11.40 2.69 -11.47
N LEU A 266 -10.33 2.06 -11.97
CA LEU A 266 -10.36 0.72 -12.56
C LEU A 266 -10.95 -0.35 -11.62
N VAL A 267 -10.66 -0.28 -10.30
CA VAL A 267 -11.23 -1.23 -9.32
C VAL A 267 -12.73 -1.01 -9.13
N TYR A 268 -13.21 0.24 -9.19
CA TYR A 268 -14.64 0.53 -9.09
C TYR A 268 -15.37 0.15 -10.38
N PHE A 269 -14.76 0.38 -11.55
CA PHE A 269 -15.26 -0.06 -12.84
C PHE A 269 -15.40 -1.58 -12.94
N PHE A 270 -14.40 -2.32 -12.43
CA PHE A 270 -14.51 -3.77 -12.25
C PHE A 270 -15.77 -4.15 -11.47
N TYR A 271 -16.00 -3.50 -10.33
CA TYR A 271 -17.15 -3.80 -9.48
C TYR A 271 -18.48 -3.52 -10.21
N GLN A 272 -18.60 -2.36 -10.87
CA GLN A 272 -19.78 -2.02 -11.65
C GLN A 272 -20.08 -3.08 -12.73
N GLN A 273 -19.08 -3.52 -13.50
CA GLN A 273 -19.30 -4.51 -14.55
C GLN A 273 -19.63 -5.88 -13.98
N ALA A 274 -18.90 -6.34 -12.98
CA ALA A 274 -19.07 -7.68 -12.43
C ALA A 274 -20.39 -7.83 -11.62
N PHE A 275 -20.75 -6.82 -10.81
CA PHE A 275 -21.83 -6.95 -9.84
C PHE A 275 -23.05 -6.11 -10.17
N ASP A 276 -22.91 -4.86 -10.59
CA ASP A 276 -24.04 -4.00 -10.90
C ASP A 276 -24.62 -4.37 -12.29
N ASN A 277 -23.76 -4.61 -13.29
CA ASN A 277 -24.15 -5.02 -14.64
C ASN A 277 -24.23 -6.56 -14.81
N HIS A 278 -23.85 -7.32 -13.78
CA HIS A 278 -23.89 -8.78 -13.75
C HIS A 278 -23.05 -9.48 -14.84
N ASP A 279 -22.15 -8.77 -15.51
CA ASP A 279 -21.20 -9.31 -16.49
C ASP A 279 -19.88 -9.70 -15.80
N PHE A 280 -19.92 -10.87 -15.18
CA PHE A 280 -18.78 -11.37 -14.39
C PHE A 280 -17.56 -11.69 -15.27
N GLY A 281 -17.81 -12.12 -16.52
CA GLY A 281 -16.74 -12.38 -17.48
C GLY A 281 -15.94 -11.13 -17.84
N TYR A 282 -16.65 -10.06 -18.21
CA TYR A 282 -16.05 -8.77 -18.53
C TYR A 282 -15.39 -8.14 -17.29
N GLY A 283 -16.07 -8.15 -16.13
CA GLY A 283 -15.48 -7.72 -14.87
C GLY A 283 -14.19 -8.47 -14.54
N SER A 284 -14.16 -9.80 -14.72
CA SER A 284 -12.95 -10.59 -14.49
C SER A 284 -11.79 -10.18 -15.40
N ALA A 285 -12.05 -9.82 -16.67
CA ALA A 285 -11.03 -9.31 -17.57
C ALA A 285 -10.44 -7.97 -17.07
N ILE A 286 -11.29 -7.06 -16.56
CA ILE A 286 -10.84 -5.80 -15.95
C ILE A 286 -9.97 -6.08 -14.70
N ALA A 287 -10.37 -7.03 -13.86
CA ALA A 287 -9.59 -7.41 -12.68
C ALA A 287 -8.22 -7.99 -13.03
N VAL A 288 -8.13 -8.83 -14.08
CA VAL A 288 -6.84 -9.35 -14.59
C VAL A 288 -5.96 -8.22 -15.11
N VAL A 289 -6.52 -7.25 -15.86
CA VAL A 289 -5.76 -6.09 -16.34
C VAL A 289 -5.25 -5.24 -15.16
N LEU A 290 -6.09 -4.99 -14.14
CA LEU A 290 -5.67 -4.30 -12.92
C LEU A 290 -4.53 -5.05 -12.20
N PHE A 291 -4.66 -6.36 -12.06
CA PHE A 291 -3.61 -7.20 -11.47
C PHE A 291 -2.28 -7.09 -12.25
N VAL A 292 -2.32 -7.16 -13.57
CA VAL A 292 -1.14 -7.02 -14.44
C VAL A 292 -0.51 -5.62 -14.28
N ILE A 293 -1.32 -4.56 -14.22
CA ILE A 293 -0.82 -3.19 -14.00
C ILE A 293 -0.09 -3.10 -12.66
N ILE A 294 -0.68 -3.59 -11.57
CA ILE A 294 -0.05 -3.58 -10.24
C ILE A 294 1.25 -4.37 -10.26
N LEU A 295 1.25 -5.55 -10.87
CA LEU A 295 2.42 -6.42 -10.97
C LEU A 295 3.55 -5.75 -11.76
N VAL A 296 3.26 -5.18 -12.92
CA VAL A 296 4.24 -4.46 -13.76
C VAL A 296 4.81 -3.25 -13.03
N LEU A 297 3.96 -2.43 -12.40
CA LEU A 297 4.41 -1.28 -11.62
C LEU A 297 5.30 -1.72 -10.44
N THR A 298 4.95 -2.79 -9.74
CA THR A 298 5.75 -3.33 -8.65
C THR A 298 7.11 -3.84 -9.15
N MET A 299 7.14 -4.53 -10.29
CA MET A 299 8.40 -4.98 -10.91
C MET A 299 9.28 -3.81 -11.33
N ILE A 300 8.70 -2.76 -11.94
CA ILE A 300 9.43 -1.54 -12.32
C ILE A 300 10.05 -0.89 -11.07
N GLN A 301 9.26 -0.71 -10.00
CA GLN A 301 9.72 -0.13 -8.75
C GLN A 301 10.83 -0.96 -8.10
N TRP A 302 10.71 -2.30 -8.11
CA TRP A 302 11.73 -3.21 -7.61
C TRP A 302 13.03 -3.11 -8.40
N HIS A 303 12.94 -2.99 -9.73
CA HIS A 303 14.11 -2.83 -10.58
C HIS A 303 14.80 -1.47 -10.36
N LEU A 304 14.00 -0.40 -10.21
CA LEU A 304 14.51 0.95 -9.93
C LEU A 304 15.17 1.06 -8.55
N ARG A 305 14.82 0.17 -7.59
CA ARG A 305 15.43 0.14 -6.25
C ARG A 305 16.95 0.17 -6.29
N LYS A 306 17.57 -0.60 -7.19
CA LYS A 306 19.03 -0.68 -7.32
C LYS A 306 19.69 0.65 -7.71
N ARG A 307 18.95 1.57 -8.34
CA ARG A 307 19.47 2.88 -8.79
C ARG A 307 19.16 4.01 -7.81
N TRP A 308 18.13 3.85 -6.98
CA TRP A 308 17.59 4.94 -6.13
C TRP A 308 17.94 4.79 -4.67
N VAL A 309 18.30 3.59 -4.23
CA VAL A 309 18.60 3.31 -2.83
C VAL A 309 20.11 3.45 -2.61
N PHE A 310 20.49 4.38 -1.75
CA PHE A 310 21.84 4.51 -1.25
C PHE A 310 22.14 3.32 -0.34
N HIS A 311 23.13 2.50 -0.69
CA HIS A 311 23.61 1.42 0.16
C HIS A 311 24.89 1.92 0.85
N GLU A 312 24.90 1.95 2.17
CA GLU A 312 26.16 1.97 2.90
C GLU A 312 26.86 0.63 2.63
N SER A 313 27.93 0.68 1.84
CA SER A 313 28.86 -0.42 1.62
C SER A 313 29.95 -0.40 2.68
#